data_d3c29741d006824aa494eac24d9c497d
#
_entry.id   d3c29741d006824aa494eac24d9c497d
#
_cell.length_a   1.000
_cell.length_b   1.000
_cell.length_c   1.000
_cell.angle_alpha   90.00
_cell.angle_beta   90.00
_cell.angle_gamma   90.00
#
_symmetry.space_group_name_H-M   'P 1'
#
loop_
_entity.id
_entity.type
_entity.pdbx_description
1 polymer ?
#
loop_
_entity_poly.entity_id
_entity_poly.type
_entity_poly.pdbx_seq_one_letter_code
_entity_poly.pdbx_strand_id
1 'polypeptide(L)'
;MWLALAALYLGACPSSDEPEMPAAGSGSAGTAANGGKGGESAAAGTGGSTAAAGSGGDAKQSSKGLHGAFTLSLVSAREATAESAATPARTSFLGLVNDGEKPSPNAWLEEQSAVGCKLYTPVSPLCDPSCGSSAACVSDGVCAPYPKSQPVGTIKLTGVGDAPIEMSPVGSGNNYQPKAGTVLPYPPCDEGADLSLAVEGGTYTSFDLKTKCIAPLDFQGPIKLVKAMPLKLTWNVPKEPDQTRIQIKLNISHHGGSRGEIRCDVDDNGMLELPASMVDRLVELGVAGFPTIVLARVATGNAVGGEPADVQLIVNHNVERAIEIDGLVSCSESQHCPTGQTCQSDLTCK
;
A
#
# COMPACT_ATOMS: atom_id res chain seq x y z
N MET A 1 0.21 -42.58 -21.49
CA MET A 1 0.36 -42.26 -20.09
C MET A 1 1.58 -41.33 -19.96
N TRP A 2 1.40 -40.06 -20.27
CA TRP A 2 2.43 -39.02 -20.22
C TRP A 2 1.87 -37.91 -19.38
N LEU A 3 2.39 -37.76 -18.18
CA LEU A 3 2.14 -36.65 -17.28
C LEU A 3 3.08 -35.52 -17.70
N ALA A 4 2.52 -34.47 -18.31
CA ALA A 4 3.22 -33.20 -18.52
C ALA A 4 3.05 -32.36 -17.26
N LEU A 5 4.12 -32.24 -16.46
CA LEU A 5 4.24 -31.23 -15.40
C LEU A 5 4.41 -29.87 -16.08
N ALA A 6 3.38 -29.03 -16.02
CA ALA A 6 3.52 -27.61 -16.33
C ALA A 6 4.13 -26.91 -15.11
N ALA A 7 5.42 -26.62 -15.16
CA ALA A 7 6.10 -25.77 -14.21
C ALA A 7 5.68 -24.32 -14.46
N LEU A 8 4.88 -23.74 -13.56
CA LEU A 8 4.55 -22.32 -13.54
C LEU A 8 5.76 -21.52 -13.06
N TYR A 9 6.40 -20.82 -13.98
CA TYR A 9 7.43 -19.82 -13.70
C TYR A 9 6.78 -18.55 -13.13
N LEU A 10 6.86 -18.36 -11.83
CA LEU A 10 6.64 -17.06 -11.20
C LEU A 10 8.00 -16.35 -11.10
N GLY A 11 8.43 -15.76 -12.21
CA GLY A 11 9.60 -14.89 -12.23
C GLY A 11 9.34 -13.64 -11.39
N ALA A 12 10.08 -13.47 -10.30
CA ALA A 12 10.15 -12.21 -9.60
C ALA A 12 10.84 -11.20 -10.53
N CYS A 13 10.11 -10.21 -11.05
CA CYS A 13 10.72 -9.04 -11.68
C CYS A 13 11.59 -8.33 -10.65
N PRO A 14 12.89 -8.07 -10.93
CA PRO A 14 13.66 -7.16 -10.10
C PRO A 14 13.03 -5.78 -10.21
N SER A 15 12.80 -5.13 -9.07
CA SER A 15 12.41 -3.73 -9.00
C SER A 15 13.61 -2.89 -9.42
N SER A 16 13.72 -2.59 -10.71
CA SER A 16 14.59 -1.56 -11.24
C SER A 16 13.71 -0.37 -11.53
N ASP A 17 13.85 0.65 -10.66
CA ASP A 17 13.86 2.06 -10.99
C ASP A 17 13.82 2.87 -9.69
N GLU A 18 14.95 2.82 -8.96
CA GLU A 18 15.39 3.99 -8.21
C GLU A 18 16.22 4.82 -9.18
N PRO A 19 15.89 6.09 -9.44
CA PRO A 19 16.78 6.98 -10.16
C PRO A 19 17.98 7.30 -9.26
N GLU A 20 19.16 6.86 -9.66
CA GLU A 20 20.45 7.34 -9.13
C GLU A 20 20.49 8.87 -9.22
N MET A 21 20.56 9.53 -8.07
CA MET A 21 20.88 10.95 -8.01
C MET A 21 22.35 11.16 -8.35
N PRO A 22 22.69 12.07 -9.27
CA PRO A 22 24.07 12.36 -9.59
C PRO A 22 24.76 13.02 -8.39
N ALA A 23 25.97 12.55 -8.09
CA ALA A 23 26.86 13.07 -7.07
C ALA A 23 27.11 14.56 -7.26
N ALA A 24 26.94 15.34 -6.19
CA ALA A 24 27.26 16.76 -6.14
C ALA A 24 28.77 16.98 -6.32
N GLY A 25 29.12 17.56 -7.43
CA GLY A 25 30.45 18.09 -7.72
C GLY A 25 30.75 19.31 -6.85
N SER A 26 31.88 19.27 -6.15
CA SER A 26 32.51 20.38 -5.45
C SER A 26 32.99 21.42 -6.45
N GLY A 27 32.52 22.67 -6.34
CA GLY A 27 32.95 23.81 -7.10
C GLY A 27 33.07 25.05 -6.19
N SER A 28 34.28 25.53 -6.06
CA SER A 28 34.77 26.60 -5.20
C SER A 28 34.31 28.01 -5.58
N ALA A 29 34.20 28.83 -4.55
CA ALA A 29 34.45 30.24 -4.37
C ALA A 29 34.37 31.22 -5.59
N GLY A 30 33.59 32.25 -5.39
CA GLY A 30 33.65 33.51 -6.14
C GLY A 30 32.99 34.65 -5.34
N THR A 31 33.88 35.47 -4.72
CA THR A 31 33.57 36.74 -4.07
C THR A 31 33.21 37.82 -5.09
N ALA A 32 32.19 38.64 -4.82
CA ALA A 32 32.17 40.05 -5.21
C ALA A 32 31.09 40.83 -4.43
N ALA A 33 31.56 41.91 -3.84
CA ALA A 33 30.86 42.92 -3.08
C ALA A 33 30.17 43.98 -3.97
N ASN A 34 29.12 44.61 -3.42
CA ASN A 34 28.75 46.04 -3.45
C ASN A 34 27.27 46.15 -3.04
N GLY A 35 26.87 46.91 -2.05
CA GLY A 35 27.08 48.35 -1.81
C GLY A 35 25.77 49.10 -2.13
N GLY A 36 25.02 49.51 -1.10
CA GLY A 36 23.85 50.37 -1.32
C GLY A 36 23.21 50.82 0.01
N LYS A 37 23.50 52.06 0.40
CA LYS A 37 23.05 52.79 1.58
C LYS A 37 21.56 53.23 1.47
N GLY A 38 20.94 53.43 2.64
CA GLY A 38 20.14 54.63 2.86
C GLY A 38 18.76 54.38 3.46
N GLY A 39 18.51 55.00 4.62
CA GLY A 39 17.17 55.45 5.03
C GLY A 39 16.83 55.28 6.51
N GLU A 40 17.25 56.28 7.35
CA GLU A 40 16.77 56.50 8.72
C GLU A 40 15.25 56.76 8.79
N SER A 41 14.60 56.32 9.81
CA SER A 41 13.86 57.24 10.73
C SER A 41 13.31 56.50 11.95
N ALA A 42 13.59 57.13 13.08
CA ALA A 42 13.24 56.75 14.43
C ALA A 42 11.78 57.01 14.77
N ALA A 43 11.24 56.22 15.67
CA ALA A 43 10.28 56.70 16.67
C ALA A 43 10.28 55.80 17.92
N ALA A 44 10.62 56.36 19.02
CA ALA A 44 10.65 55.77 20.35
C ALA A 44 9.20 55.62 20.89
N GLY A 45 8.95 54.45 21.49
CA GLY A 45 7.75 54.18 22.29
C GLY A 45 8.12 53.30 23.47
N THR A 46 8.36 53.95 24.61
CA THR A 46 8.52 53.34 25.94
C THR A 46 7.20 52.80 26.43
N GLY A 47 7.10 51.49 26.66
CA GLY A 47 5.99 50.83 27.31
C GLY A 47 6.52 49.57 27.99
N GLY A 48 7.02 49.72 29.22
CA GLY A 48 7.40 48.58 30.05
C GLY A 48 6.17 47.80 30.50
N SER A 49 6.14 46.52 30.10
CA SER A 49 5.32 45.51 30.74
C SER A 49 6.23 44.34 31.03
N THR A 50 6.50 44.14 32.32
CA THR A 50 7.12 42.91 32.84
C THR A 50 6.17 41.75 32.58
N ALA A 51 6.36 41.06 31.47
CA ALA A 51 5.73 39.77 31.26
C ALA A 51 6.50 38.72 32.06
N ALA A 52 5.81 38.13 33.03
CA ALA A 52 6.25 36.93 33.71
C ALA A 52 6.57 35.87 32.66
N ALA A 53 7.77 35.29 32.72
CA ALA A 53 8.15 34.12 31.94
C ALA A 53 7.30 32.94 32.41
N GLY A 54 6.14 32.80 31.83
CA GLY A 54 5.40 31.55 31.84
C GLY A 54 6.18 30.57 30.98
N SER A 55 6.58 29.42 31.53
CA SER A 55 7.07 28.28 30.82
C SER A 55 5.98 27.82 29.85
N GLY A 56 5.99 28.37 28.64
CA GLY A 56 5.15 27.96 27.57
C GLY A 56 5.61 26.56 27.12
N GLY A 57 4.98 25.52 27.63
CA GLY A 57 5.00 24.24 26.95
C GLY A 57 4.40 24.48 25.57
N ASP A 58 5.18 24.20 24.53
CA ASP A 58 4.73 24.33 23.15
C ASP A 58 3.42 23.57 22.98
N ALA A 59 2.35 24.31 22.65
CA ALA A 59 1.03 23.71 22.41
C ALA A 59 1.14 22.75 21.23
N LYS A 60 0.89 21.46 21.48
CA LYS A 60 0.93 20.44 20.43
C LYS A 60 -0.09 20.77 19.33
N GLN A 61 0.28 20.49 18.08
CA GLN A 61 -0.63 20.61 16.96
C GLN A 61 -1.74 19.55 17.04
N SER A 62 -2.92 19.87 16.51
CA SER A 62 -3.99 18.90 16.36
C SER A 62 -3.56 17.81 15.37
N SER A 63 -3.84 16.55 15.68
CA SER A 63 -3.61 15.43 14.78
C SER A 63 -4.70 15.24 13.71
N LYS A 64 -5.71 16.10 13.66
CA LYS A 64 -6.86 16.04 12.71
C LYS A 64 -6.49 16.00 11.23
N GLY A 65 -5.34 16.52 10.86
CA GLY A 65 -4.86 16.53 9.47
C GLY A 65 -3.95 15.35 9.11
N LEU A 66 -3.74 14.41 10.04
CA LEU A 66 -2.87 13.26 9.81
C LEU A 66 -3.63 12.15 9.09
N HIS A 67 -2.99 11.58 8.07
CA HIS A 67 -3.46 10.43 7.30
C HIS A 67 -2.37 9.37 7.23
N GLY A 68 -2.73 8.09 7.33
CA GLY A 68 -1.73 7.04 7.18
C GLY A 68 -2.12 5.73 7.82
N ALA A 69 -1.17 4.82 7.85
CA ALA A 69 -1.39 3.51 8.44
C ALA A 69 -0.12 2.96 9.09
N PHE A 70 -0.34 2.17 10.13
CA PHE A 70 0.60 1.26 10.73
C PHE A 70 0.13 -0.15 10.43
N THR A 71 0.90 -0.88 9.62
CA THR A 71 0.48 -2.17 9.07
C THR A 71 1.33 -3.30 9.63
N LEU A 72 0.69 -4.27 10.27
CA LEU A 72 1.27 -5.55 10.67
C LEU A 72 0.86 -6.60 9.65
N SER A 73 1.80 -7.05 8.84
CA SER A 73 1.54 -8.00 7.75
C SER A 73 2.05 -9.39 8.08
N LEU A 74 1.16 -10.37 7.94
CA LEU A 74 1.52 -11.78 7.90
C LEU A 74 1.94 -12.12 6.47
N VAL A 75 3.10 -12.72 6.30
CA VAL A 75 3.64 -13.15 5.00
C VAL A 75 3.81 -14.66 5.04
N SER A 76 3.13 -15.37 4.16
CA SER A 76 3.23 -16.83 4.03
C SER A 76 4.65 -17.27 3.68
N ALA A 77 5.00 -18.51 4.07
CA ALA A 77 6.19 -19.15 3.56
C ALA A 77 6.14 -19.26 2.02
N ARG A 78 7.29 -19.13 1.40
CA ARG A 78 7.45 -19.35 -0.04
C ARG A 78 8.38 -20.51 -0.26
N GLU A 79 7.96 -21.48 -1.06
CA GLU A 79 8.81 -22.58 -1.45
C GLU A 79 9.94 -22.13 -2.40
N ALA A 80 11.03 -22.87 -2.41
CA ALA A 80 12.10 -22.63 -3.36
C ALA A 80 11.62 -22.87 -4.79
N THR A 81 12.04 -22.00 -5.71
CA THR A 81 11.90 -22.21 -7.16
C THR A 81 13.29 -22.36 -7.78
N ALA A 82 13.37 -22.64 -9.08
CA ALA A 82 14.65 -22.67 -9.78
C ALA A 82 15.43 -21.34 -9.69
N GLU A 83 14.72 -20.23 -9.48
CA GLU A 83 15.26 -18.85 -9.49
C GLU A 83 15.31 -18.19 -8.12
N SER A 84 14.65 -18.73 -7.11
CA SER A 84 14.58 -18.13 -5.78
C SER A 84 14.67 -19.17 -4.66
N ALA A 85 15.40 -18.83 -3.60
CA ALA A 85 15.45 -19.65 -2.39
C ALA A 85 14.11 -19.62 -1.65
N ALA A 86 13.82 -20.70 -0.91
CA ALA A 86 12.67 -20.73 0.00
C ALA A 86 12.79 -19.61 1.04
N THR A 87 11.66 -18.99 1.38
CA THR A 87 11.58 -18.04 2.48
C THR A 87 10.57 -18.52 3.50
N PRO A 88 10.91 -18.49 4.81
CA PRO A 88 9.98 -18.88 5.87
C PRO A 88 8.83 -17.88 5.98
N ALA A 89 7.72 -18.33 6.53
CA ALA A 89 6.66 -17.44 6.96
C ALA A 89 7.20 -16.43 7.98
N ARG A 90 6.75 -15.19 7.89
CA ARG A 90 7.21 -14.10 8.75
C ARG A 90 6.14 -13.06 8.98
N THR A 91 6.33 -12.32 10.04
CA THR A 91 5.56 -11.09 10.31
C THR A 91 6.42 -9.88 9.99
N SER A 92 5.84 -8.86 9.37
CA SER A 92 6.49 -7.58 9.13
C SER A 92 5.63 -6.44 9.65
N PHE A 93 6.26 -5.33 10.03
CA PHE A 93 5.56 -4.12 10.43
C PHE A 93 6.14 -2.91 9.71
N LEU A 94 5.26 -2.06 9.20
CA LEU A 94 5.61 -0.79 8.56
C LEU A 94 4.56 0.25 8.91
N GLY A 95 5.01 1.45 9.30
CA GLY A 95 4.13 2.59 9.55
C GLY A 95 4.58 3.83 8.78
N LEU A 96 3.61 4.58 8.28
CA LEU A 96 3.82 5.87 7.64
C LEU A 96 2.62 6.78 7.91
N VAL A 97 2.92 8.01 8.34
CA VAL A 97 1.91 9.04 8.58
C VAL A 97 2.27 10.29 7.77
N ASN A 98 1.29 10.92 7.17
CA ASN A 98 1.44 12.11 6.33
C ASN A 98 0.54 13.24 6.84
N ASP A 99 0.82 14.49 6.40
CA ASP A 99 0.02 15.69 6.71
C ASP A 99 -1.19 15.87 5.79
N GLY A 100 -1.61 14.83 5.09
CA GLY A 100 -2.77 14.83 4.22
C GLY A 100 -2.94 13.49 3.51
N GLU A 101 -4.06 13.36 2.80
CA GLU A 101 -4.35 12.20 1.98
C GLU A 101 -3.41 12.13 0.77
N LYS A 102 -2.89 10.94 0.47
CA LYS A 102 -2.05 10.73 -0.71
C LYS A 102 -2.92 10.70 -1.97
N PRO A 103 -2.72 11.63 -2.92
CA PRO A 103 -3.49 11.64 -4.15
C PRO A 103 -3.20 10.38 -4.98
N SER A 104 -4.25 9.81 -5.58
CA SER A 104 -4.10 8.72 -6.54
C SER A 104 -3.83 9.30 -7.93
N PRO A 105 -2.67 8.98 -8.54
CA PRO A 105 -2.38 9.43 -9.92
C PRO A 105 -3.22 8.68 -10.97
N ASN A 106 -3.82 7.56 -10.58
CA ASN A 106 -4.71 6.78 -11.44
C ASN A 106 -6.15 7.05 -11.01
N ALA A 107 -6.87 7.84 -11.78
CA ALA A 107 -8.31 7.92 -11.64
C ALA A 107 -8.93 6.61 -12.14
N TRP A 108 -9.91 6.12 -11.41
CA TRP A 108 -10.64 4.90 -11.74
C TRP A 108 -12.11 5.21 -11.91
N LEU A 109 -12.67 4.80 -13.02
CA LEU A 109 -14.10 4.90 -13.28
C LEU A 109 -14.77 3.58 -12.87
N GLU A 110 -15.76 3.65 -11.97
CA GLU A 110 -16.59 2.53 -11.62
C GLU A 110 -17.57 2.26 -12.78
N GLU A 111 -17.49 1.09 -13.41
CA GLU A 111 -18.39 0.68 -14.48
C GLU A 111 -19.55 -0.17 -13.98
N GLN A 112 -19.30 -1.03 -12.99
CA GLN A 112 -20.28 -1.97 -12.48
C GLN A 112 -20.06 -2.26 -11.00
N SER A 113 -21.15 -2.52 -10.27
CA SER A 113 -21.10 -2.91 -8.86
C SER A 113 -22.04 -4.08 -8.60
N ALA A 114 -21.59 -5.11 -7.89
CA ALA A 114 -22.37 -6.26 -7.46
C ALA A 114 -21.69 -6.98 -6.28
N VAL A 115 -22.45 -7.52 -5.36
CA VAL A 115 -22.04 -8.42 -4.26
C VAL A 115 -20.84 -7.90 -3.44
N GLY A 116 -20.77 -6.59 -3.18
CA GLY A 116 -19.65 -5.97 -2.47
C GLY A 116 -18.38 -5.76 -3.33
N CYS A 117 -18.50 -5.99 -4.65
CA CYS A 117 -17.42 -5.81 -5.60
C CYS A 117 -17.74 -4.71 -6.61
N LYS A 118 -16.67 -4.08 -7.12
CA LYS A 118 -16.75 -3.03 -8.13
C LYS A 118 -15.74 -3.31 -9.24
N LEU A 119 -16.20 -3.18 -10.48
CA LEU A 119 -15.34 -3.20 -11.66
C LEU A 119 -14.91 -1.78 -11.99
N TYR A 120 -13.63 -1.59 -12.14
CA TYR A 120 -13.01 -0.32 -12.45
C TYR A 120 -12.23 -0.36 -13.76
N THR A 121 -12.33 0.72 -14.53
CA THR A 121 -11.45 1.01 -15.67
C THR A 121 -10.54 2.20 -15.35
N PRO A 122 -9.28 2.18 -15.82
CA PRO A 122 -8.36 3.28 -15.57
C PRO A 122 -8.74 4.49 -16.42
N VAL A 123 -8.70 5.66 -15.82
CA VAL A 123 -8.79 6.94 -16.49
C VAL A 123 -7.47 7.65 -16.30
N SER A 124 -6.86 8.13 -17.39
CA SER A 124 -5.64 8.93 -17.34
C SER A 124 -6.01 10.40 -17.49
N PRO A 125 -6.08 11.16 -16.39
CA PRO A 125 -6.37 12.58 -16.46
C PRO A 125 -5.24 13.32 -17.17
N LEU A 126 -5.59 14.36 -17.93
CA LEU A 126 -4.64 15.21 -18.64
C LEU A 126 -4.44 16.54 -17.90
N CYS A 127 -3.20 16.80 -17.51
CA CYS A 127 -2.81 18.10 -16.98
C CYS A 127 -1.82 18.80 -17.91
N ASP A 128 -2.22 19.96 -18.41
CA ASP A 128 -1.38 20.86 -19.21
C ASP A 128 -1.46 22.28 -18.62
N PRO A 129 -0.36 22.85 -18.06
CA PRO A 129 0.95 22.22 -17.93
C PRO A 129 0.98 21.03 -16.96
N SER A 130 1.99 20.13 -17.10
CA SER A 130 2.13 18.96 -16.22
C SER A 130 2.32 19.37 -14.76
N CYS A 131 1.84 18.52 -13.82
CA CYS A 131 1.91 18.80 -12.38
C CYS A 131 3.34 18.75 -11.79
N GLY A 132 4.34 18.34 -12.57
CA GLY A 132 5.70 18.17 -12.08
C GLY A 132 5.85 16.97 -11.15
N SER A 133 6.99 16.88 -10.45
CA SER A 133 7.30 15.74 -9.56
C SER A 133 6.68 15.84 -8.15
N SER A 134 6.13 17.00 -7.78
CA SER A 134 5.62 17.26 -6.42
C SER A 134 4.10 17.11 -6.28
N ALA A 135 3.39 16.80 -7.36
CA ALA A 135 1.95 16.67 -7.39
C ALA A 135 1.50 15.60 -8.38
N ALA A 136 0.30 15.03 -8.16
CA ALA A 136 -0.35 14.13 -9.10
C ALA A 136 -1.44 14.86 -9.88
N CYS A 137 -1.60 14.52 -11.16
CA CYS A 137 -2.77 14.90 -11.94
C CYS A 137 -3.93 14.00 -11.53
N VAL A 138 -4.93 14.53 -10.82
CA VAL A 138 -6.04 13.74 -10.25
C VAL A 138 -7.34 13.85 -11.05
N SER A 139 -7.49 14.93 -11.83
CA SER A 139 -8.53 15.12 -12.84
C SER A 139 -8.01 16.12 -13.87
N ASP A 140 -8.67 16.25 -15.00
CA ASP A 140 -8.22 17.13 -16.09
C ASP A 140 -7.96 18.56 -15.58
N GLY A 141 -6.70 19.01 -15.77
CA GLY A 141 -6.23 20.31 -15.33
C GLY A 141 -6.06 20.50 -13.82
N VAL A 142 -6.27 19.46 -12.98
CA VAL A 142 -6.19 19.57 -11.52
C VAL A 142 -5.00 18.78 -10.98
N CYS A 143 -4.04 19.52 -10.41
CA CYS A 143 -2.88 18.96 -9.73
C CYS A 143 -3.09 18.95 -8.20
N ALA A 144 -3.00 17.78 -7.57
CA ALA A 144 -3.01 17.62 -6.13
C ALA A 144 -1.58 17.39 -5.62
N PRO A 145 -1.07 18.18 -4.67
CA PRO A 145 0.28 18.01 -4.14
C PRO A 145 0.41 16.71 -3.36
N TYR A 146 1.58 16.08 -3.41
CA TYR A 146 1.88 14.95 -2.54
C TYR A 146 2.05 15.44 -1.09
N PRO A 147 1.41 14.76 -0.11
CA PRO A 147 1.56 15.09 1.28
C PRO A 147 2.98 14.76 1.77
N LYS A 148 3.40 15.40 2.85
CA LYS A 148 4.71 15.17 3.47
C LYS A 148 4.56 14.18 4.61
N SER A 149 5.52 13.26 4.73
CA SER A 149 5.61 12.36 5.87
C SER A 149 5.89 13.13 7.16
N GLN A 150 5.20 12.75 8.23
CA GLN A 150 5.26 13.41 9.52
C GLN A 150 5.79 12.46 10.60
N PRO A 151 6.76 12.91 11.43
CA PRO A 151 7.14 12.17 12.62
C PRO A 151 6.09 12.36 13.71
N VAL A 152 5.50 11.28 14.19
CA VAL A 152 4.51 11.29 15.27
C VAL A 152 5.08 10.80 16.61
N GLY A 153 6.37 11.03 16.85
CA GLY A 153 7.07 10.61 18.08
C GLY A 153 7.36 9.11 18.09
N THR A 154 7.65 8.57 19.26
CA THR A 154 7.82 7.14 19.46
C THR A 154 6.46 6.44 19.44
N ILE A 155 6.40 5.27 18.83
CA ILE A 155 5.23 4.41 18.87
C ILE A 155 5.55 3.14 19.66
N LYS A 156 4.53 2.59 20.32
CA LYS A 156 4.64 1.39 21.15
C LYS A 156 3.56 0.39 20.75
N LEU A 157 3.99 -0.68 20.08
CA LEU A 157 3.12 -1.79 19.65
C LEU A 157 3.04 -2.83 20.78
N THR A 158 1.84 -3.19 21.20
CA THR A 158 1.55 -4.17 22.25
C THR A 158 0.61 -5.24 21.72
N GLY A 159 0.83 -6.50 22.13
CA GLY A 159 0.05 -7.65 21.68
C GLY A 159 0.78 -8.48 20.62
N VAL A 160 2.03 -8.15 20.30
CA VAL A 160 2.90 -8.95 19.42
C VAL A 160 4.02 -9.56 20.28
N GLY A 161 3.98 -10.88 20.48
CA GLY A 161 4.90 -11.56 21.41
C GLY A 161 4.71 -11.13 22.87
N ASP A 162 5.73 -11.36 23.69
CA ASP A 162 5.65 -11.22 25.16
C ASP A 162 5.92 -9.81 25.66
N ALA A 163 6.54 -8.95 24.86
CA ALA A 163 6.93 -7.60 25.27
C ALA A 163 6.54 -6.54 24.25
N PRO A 164 6.21 -5.32 24.71
CA PRO A 164 5.94 -4.21 23.80
C PRO A 164 7.15 -3.87 22.91
N ILE A 165 6.88 -3.49 21.66
CA ILE A 165 7.88 -3.11 20.68
C ILE A 165 7.84 -1.60 20.49
N GLU A 166 8.93 -0.94 20.84
CA GLU A 166 9.06 0.51 20.67
C GLU A 166 9.79 0.82 19.35
N MET A 167 9.25 1.77 18.59
CA MET A 167 9.80 2.21 17.30
C MET A 167 9.77 3.73 17.21
N SER A 168 10.86 4.29 16.72
CA SER A 168 10.97 5.72 16.40
C SER A 168 11.03 5.90 14.89
N PRO A 169 10.69 7.11 14.37
CA PRO A 169 10.71 7.34 12.93
C PRO A 169 12.14 7.23 12.39
N VAL A 170 12.30 6.62 11.21
CA VAL A 170 13.59 6.34 10.58
C VAL A 170 13.66 7.02 9.21
N GLY A 171 14.82 7.61 8.93
CA GLY A 171 15.12 8.25 7.66
C GLY A 171 14.30 9.52 7.38
N SER A 172 14.52 10.13 6.21
CA SER A 172 13.79 11.33 5.77
C SER A 172 12.31 11.09 5.48
N GLY A 173 11.92 9.83 5.29
CA GLY A 173 10.53 9.41 5.08
C GLY A 173 9.74 9.18 6.37
N ASN A 174 10.37 9.35 7.56
CA ASN A 174 9.73 9.12 8.86
C ASN A 174 9.02 7.76 8.96
N ASN A 175 9.60 6.71 8.35
CA ASN A 175 9.03 5.36 8.39
C ASN A 175 9.18 4.76 9.80
N TYR A 176 8.19 4.00 10.22
CA TYR A 176 8.19 3.23 11.46
C TYR A 176 8.37 1.75 11.15
N GLN A 177 9.43 1.16 11.66
CA GLN A 177 9.73 -0.27 11.49
C GLN A 177 10.52 -0.78 12.71
N PRO A 178 10.45 -2.09 13.02
CA PRO A 178 11.27 -2.68 14.05
C PRO A 178 12.76 -2.47 13.74
N LYS A 179 13.58 -2.37 14.79
CA LYS A 179 15.04 -2.25 14.63
C LYS A 179 15.59 -3.43 13.81
N ALA A 180 16.62 -3.16 13.00
CA ALA A 180 17.29 -4.21 12.23
C ALA A 180 17.67 -5.39 13.12
N GLY A 181 17.37 -6.61 12.66
CA GLY A 181 17.60 -7.85 13.41
C GLY A 181 16.48 -8.25 14.37
N THR A 182 15.45 -7.42 14.57
CA THR A 182 14.27 -7.82 15.33
C THR A 182 13.42 -8.81 14.50
N VAL A 183 13.21 -10.01 15.02
CA VAL A 183 12.34 -11.01 14.41
C VAL A 183 11.00 -10.97 15.14
N LEU A 184 9.94 -10.68 14.43
CA LEU A 184 8.59 -10.75 14.96
C LEU A 184 8.10 -12.20 14.91
N PRO A 185 7.32 -12.69 15.91
CA PRO A 185 6.75 -14.02 15.87
C PRO A 185 5.80 -14.21 14.69
N TYR A 186 5.65 -15.44 14.22
CA TYR A 186 4.67 -15.80 13.20
C TYR A 186 3.86 -17.04 13.66
N PRO A 187 2.52 -16.93 13.72
CA PRO A 187 1.73 -15.69 13.65
C PRO A 187 2.12 -14.71 14.77
N PRO A 188 1.85 -13.40 14.64
CA PRO A 188 2.28 -12.38 15.62
C PRO A 188 1.58 -12.51 16.96
N CYS A 189 0.39 -13.07 16.99
CA CYS A 189 -0.48 -13.22 18.13
C CYS A 189 -1.58 -14.24 17.84
N ASP A 190 -2.29 -14.69 18.86
CA ASP A 190 -3.46 -15.55 18.69
C ASP A 190 -4.61 -14.79 18.04
N GLU A 191 -5.39 -15.51 17.20
CA GLU A 191 -6.57 -14.95 16.53
C GLU A 191 -7.56 -14.36 17.56
N GLY A 192 -8.04 -13.15 17.31
CA GLY A 192 -8.96 -12.43 18.17
C GLY A 192 -8.30 -11.72 19.35
N ALA A 193 -6.99 -11.93 19.61
CA ALA A 193 -6.28 -11.21 20.64
C ALA A 193 -6.20 -9.71 20.36
N ASP A 194 -6.18 -8.92 21.42
CA ASP A 194 -6.08 -7.46 21.32
C ASP A 194 -4.69 -7.02 20.84
N LEU A 195 -4.67 -6.16 19.85
CA LEU A 195 -3.49 -5.46 19.36
C LEU A 195 -3.67 -3.95 19.57
N SER A 196 -2.71 -3.29 20.17
CA SER A 196 -2.76 -1.85 20.39
C SER A 196 -1.46 -1.16 20.02
N LEU A 197 -1.58 0.07 19.52
CA LEU A 197 -0.46 0.94 19.18
C LEU A 197 -0.66 2.27 19.87
N ALA A 198 0.17 2.59 20.85
CA ALA A 198 0.23 3.91 21.46
C ALA A 198 1.18 4.81 20.65
N VAL A 199 0.74 6.01 20.31
CA VAL A 199 1.47 7.00 19.51
C VAL A 199 1.69 8.24 20.36
N GLU A 200 2.94 8.61 20.65
CA GLU A 200 3.29 9.78 21.49
C GLU A 200 2.90 11.12 20.86
N GLY A 201 2.73 11.13 19.53
CA GLY A 201 2.34 12.31 18.77
C GLY A 201 3.49 13.23 18.36
N GLY A 202 4.60 13.25 19.08
CA GLY A 202 5.70 14.20 18.80
C GLY A 202 5.23 15.64 18.96
N THR A 203 5.22 16.41 17.86
CA THR A 203 4.64 17.78 17.81
C THR A 203 3.11 17.78 17.76
N TYR A 204 2.49 16.64 17.48
CA TYR A 204 1.05 16.43 17.43
C TYR A 204 0.50 15.93 18.77
N THR A 205 -0.81 15.95 18.93
CA THR A 205 -1.47 15.29 20.07
C THR A 205 -1.28 13.78 19.98
N SER A 206 -1.05 13.13 21.14
CA SER A 206 -0.94 11.67 21.23
C SER A 206 -2.30 11.01 20.94
N PHE A 207 -2.25 9.78 20.44
CA PHE A 207 -3.44 8.97 20.18
C PHE A 207 -3.12 7.47 20.28
N ASP A 208 -4.15 6.66 20.45
CA ASP A 208 -4.04 5.21 20.48
C ASP A 208 -4.84 4.60 19.31
N LEU A 209 -4.34 3.50 18.80
CA LEU A 209 -5.01 2.67 17.79
C LEU A 209 -5.20 1.26 18.36
N LYS A 210 -6.36 0.65 18.10
CA LYS A 210 -6.65 -0.70 18.57
C LYS A 210 -7.30 -1.51 17.47
N THR A 211 -6.88 -2.78 17.33
CA THR A 211 -7.48 -3.75 16.43
C THR A 211 -7.34 -5.15 17.01
N LYS A 212 -7.68 -6.15 16.23
CA LYS A 212 -7.56 -7.56 16.61
C LYS A 212 -6.54 -8.28 15.75
N CYS A 213 -5.93 -9.32 16.32
CA CYS A 213 -5.12 -10.27 15.58
C CYS A 213 -5.98 -11.16 14.69
N ILE A 214 -5.47 -11.49 13.51
CA ILE A 214 -6.17 -12.29 12.51
C ILE A 214 -5.56 -13.69 12.36
N ALA A 215 -6.39 -14.66 11.99
CA ALA A 215 -5.90 -15.95 11.50
C ALA A 215 -5.25 -15.80 10.11
N PRO A 216 -4.21 -16.58 9.80
CA PRO A 216 -3.70 -16.66 8.43
C PRO A 216 -4.83 -17.04 7.45
N LEU A 217 -4.83 -16.37 6.30
CA LEU A 217 -5.75 -16.67 5.20
C LEU A 217 -5.24 -17.87 4.42
N ASP A 218 -6.07 -18.88 4.25
CA ASP A 218 -5.82 -20.00 3.35
C ASP A 218 -6.73 -19.86 2.13
N PHE A 219 -6.10 -19.56 0.99
CA PHE A 219 -6.74 -19.38 -0.30
C PHE A 219 -5.98 -20.17 -1.36
N GLN A 220 -6.62 -21.15 -1.92
CA GLN A 220 -6.02 -22.08 -2.88
C GLN A 220 -6.22 -21.62 -4.32
N GLY A 221 -5.31 -22.01 -5.21
CA GLY A 221 -5.36 -21.73 -6.64
C GLY A 221 -4.63 -22.79 -7.46
N PRO A 222 -4.55 -22.66 -8.79
CA PRO A 222 -4.85 -21.48 -9.61
C PRO A 222 -6.35 -21.20 -9.77
N ILE A 223 -6.66 -19.95 -10.13
CA ILE A 223 -8.02 -19.49 -10.36
C ILE A 223 -8.26 -19.39 -11.86
N LYS A 224 -9.35 -20.00 -12.34
CA LYS A 224 -9.67 -19.99 -13.77
C LYS A 224 -10.87 -19.08 -14.03
N LEU A 225 -10.72 -18.12 -14.96
CA LEU A 225 -11.84 -17.35 -15.50
C LEU A 225 -12.40 -18.06 -16.74
N VAL A 226 -13.68 -18.37 -16.69
CA VAL A 226 -14.38 -19.04 -17.81
C VAL A 226 -15.52 -18.14 -18.27
N LYS A 227 -15.56 -17.87 -19.56
CA LYS A 227 -16.59 -17.02 -20.18
C LYS A 227 -18.00 -17.52 -19.86
N ALA A 228 -18.91 -16.60 -19.57
CA ALA A 228 -20.31 -16.85 -19.21
C ALA A 228 -20.50 -17.68 -17.93
N MET A 229 -19.45 -17.82 -17.10
CA MET A 229 -19.54 -18.53 -15.83
C MET A 229 -19.24 -17.59 -14.66
N PRO A 230 -19.96 -17.73 -13.52
CA PRO A 230 -19.61 -16.99 -12.32
C PRO A 230 -18.27 -17.48 -11.77
N LEU A 231 -17.50 -16.56 -11.17
CA LEU A 231 -16.26 -16.90 -10.47
C LEU A 231 -16.57 -17.16 -8.99
N LYS A 232 -16.30 -18.41 -8.56
CA LYS A 232 -16.42 -18.80 -7.16
C LYS A 232 -15.06 -18.79 -6.48
N LEU A 233 -14.96 -18.06 -5.39
CA LEU A 233 -13.80 -17.98 -4.52
C LEU A 233 -14.15 -18.57 -3.16
N THR A 234 -13.23 -19.34 -2.59
CA THR A 234 -13.41 -19.93 -1.25
C THR A 234 -12.14 -19.82 -0.44
N TRP A 235 -12.29 -19.59 0.86
CA TRP A 235 -11.19 -19.51 1.82
C TRP A 235 -11.59 -20.07 3.18
N ASN A 236 -10.63 -20.26 4.08
CA ASN A 236 -10.91 -20.67 5.45
C ASN A 236 -11.66 -19.57 6.22
N VAL A 237 -12.72 -19.92 6.93
CA VAL A 237 -13.44 -18.99 7.80
C VAL A 237 -12.68 -18.81 9.11
N PRO A 238 -12.46 -17.57 9.60
CA PRO A 238 -11.85 -17.34 10.91
C PRO A 238 -12.86 -17.66 12.04
N LYS A 239 -12.37 -17.76 13.28
CA LYS A 239 -13.24 -17.99 14.45
C LYS A 239 -14.18 -16.82 14.73
N GLU A 240 -13.71 -15.60 14.43
CA GLU A 240 -14.45 -14.36 14.66
C GLU A 240 -14.59 -13.57 13.34
N PRO A 241 -15.46 -14.01 12.43
CA PRO A 241 -15.57 -13.45 11.08
C PRO A 241 -16.00 -11.98 11.05
N ASP A 242 -16.74 -11.52 12.06
CA ASP A 242 -17.20 -10.13 12.14
C ASP A 242 -16.08 -9.12 12.46
N GLN A 243 -14.91 -9.60 12.87
CA GLN A 243 -13.76 -8.75 13.19
C GLN A 243 -12.82 -8.54 12.01
N THR A 244 -13.07 -9.25 10.90
CA THR A 244 -12.24 -9.20 9.71
C THR A 244 -13.06 -8.94 8.46
N ARG A 245 -12.39 -8.43 7.44
CA ARG A 245 -12.94 -8.26 6.09
C ARG A 245 -12.04 -8.99 5.09
N ILE A 246 -12.62 -9.41 3.99
CA ILE A 246 -11.85 -9.89 2.83
C ILE A 246 -11.86 -8.80 1.77
N GLN A 247 -10.66 -8.30 1.48
CA GLN A 247 -10.42 -7.43 0.35
C GLN A 247 -9.86 -8.24 -0.81
N ILE A 248 -10.42 -8.04 -2.00
CA ILE A 248 -10.01 -8.77 -3.20
C ILE A 248 -9.63 -7.76 -4.27
N LYS A 249 -8.51 -8.02 -4.92
CA LYS A 249 -8.10 -7.33 -6.13
C LYS A 249 -7.83 -8.35 -7.23
N LEU A 250 -8.66 -8.35 -8.26
CA LEU A 250 -8.51 -9.17 -9.45
C LEU A 250 -8.03 -8.28 -10.59
N ASN A 251 -6.82 -8.50 -11.06
CA ASN A 251 -6.17 -7.70 -12.10
C ASN A 251 -5.82 -8.59 -13.30
N ILE A 252 -6.40 -8.28 -14.47
CA ILE A 252 -6.20 -9.04 -15.70
C ILE A 252 -5.02 -8.55 -16.56
N SER A 253 -4.28 -7.56 -16.09
CA SER A 253 -3.22 -6.93 -16.87
C SER A 253 -1.97 -6.62 -16.02
N HIS A 254 -1.72 -7.39 -14.97
CA HIS A 254 -0.56 -7.20 -14.11
C HIS A 254 0.75 -7.26 -14.91
N HIS A 255 1.59 -6.24 -14.80
CA HIS A 255 2.77 -5.97 -15.62
C HIS A 255 2.53 -5.69 -17.13
N GLY A 256 1.32 -5.90 -17.66
CA GLY A 256 0.96 -5.65 -19.05
C GLY A 256 0.24 -4.33 -19.31
N GLY A 257 0.31 -3.37 -18.37
CA GLY A 257 -0.40 -2.10 -18.39
C GLY A 257 -1.67 -2.11 -17.55
N SER A 258 -2.43 -1.03 -17.58
CA SER A 258 -3.72 -0.94 -16.86
C SER A 258 -4.87 -1.09 -17.85
N ARG A 259 -5.66 -2.16 -17.72
CA ARG A 259 -6.86 -2.41 -18.54
C ARG A 259 -8.13 -2.27 -17.74
N GLY A 260 -8.14 -2.86 -16.55
CA GLY A 260 -9.24 -2.83 -15.62
C GLY A 260 -8.99 -3.79 -14.47
N GLU A 261 -9.74 -3.62 -13.38
CA GLU A 261 -9.65 -4.50 -12.22
C GLU A 261 -10.98 -4.57 -11.47
N ILE A 262 -11.23 -5.70 -10.82
CA ILE A 262 -12.31 -5.82 -9.84
C ILE A 262 -11.71 -5.68 -8.45
N ARG A 263 -12.32 -4.80 -7.64
CA ARG A 263 -12.03 -4.66 -6.21
C ARG A 263 -13.25 -5.03 -5.41
N CYS A 264 -13.08 -5.85 -4.38
CA CYS A 264 -14.13 -6.22 -3.46
C CYS A 264 -13.72 -5.88 -2.02
N ASP A 265 -14.72 -5.57 -1.20
CA ASP A 265 -14.63 -5.53 0.25
C ASP A 265 -15.86 -6.24 0.80
N VAL A 266 -15.68 -7.47 1.30
CA VAL A 266 -16.76 -8.38 1.66
C VAL A 266 -16.54 -8.96 3.05
N ASP A 267 -17.61 -9.56 3.60
CA ASP A 267 -17.56 -10.26 4.88
C ASP A 267 -16.66 -11.51 4.79
N ASP A 268 -15.96 -11.83 5.88
CA ASP A 268 -15.05 -12.97 5.95
C ASP A 268 -15.81 -14.27 6.27
N ASN A 269 -16.78 -14.61 5.41
CA ASN A 269 -17.69 -15.73 5.57
C ASN A 269 -17.26 -17.00 4.82
N GLY A 270 -16.06 -17.01 4.23
CA GLY A 270 -15.46 -18.17 3.58
C GLY A 270 -15.75 -18.32 2.09
N MET A 271 -16.61 -17.48 1.51
CA MET A 271 -16.95 -17.60 0.09
C MET A 271 -17.41 -16.29 -0.55
N LEU A 272 -17.15 -16.18 -1.85
CA LEU A 272 -17.71 -15.13 -2.71
C LEU A 272 -18.01 -15.71 -4.09
N GLU A 273 -19.13 -15.33 -4.68
CA GLU A 273 -19.45 -15.64 -6.07
C GLU A 273 -19.62 -14.34 -6.87
N LEU A 274 -18.66 -14.07 -7.77
CA LEU A 274 -18.74 -12.93 -8.71
C LEU A 274 -19.66 -13.31 -9.88
N PRO A 275 -20.62 -12.44 -10.25
CA PRO A 275 -21.50 -12.70 -11.38
C PRO A 275 -20.74 -12.87 -12.70
N ALA A 276 -21.18 -13.78 -13.56
CA ALA A 276 -20.59 -14.01 -14.88
C ALA A 276 -20.51 -12.71 -15.71
N SER A 277 -21.53 -11.85 -15.64
CA SER A 277 -21.54 -10.56 -16.36
C SER A 277 -20.39 -9.61 -15.97
N MET A 278 -19.99 -9.60 -14.70
CA MET A 278 -18.86 -8.79 -14.22
C MET A 278 -17.51 -9.39 -14.66
N VAL A 279 -17.40 -10.73 -14.61
CA VAL A 279 -16.19 -11.45 -15.07
C VAL A 279 -16.01 -11.28 -16.58
N ASP A 280 -17.08 -11.47 -17.37
CA ASP A 280 -17.04 -11.30 -18.82
C ASP A 280 -16.66 -9.87 -19.20
N ARG A 281 -17.26 -8.87 -18.55
CA ARG A 281 -16.95 -7.47 -18.80
C ARG A 281 -15.49 -7.15 -18.48
N LEU A 282 -14.94 -7.68 -17.38
CA LEU A 282 -13.52 -7.51 -17.07
C LEU A 282 -12.63 -8.07 -18.19
N VAL A 283 -12.89 -9.31 -18.63
CA VAL A 283 -12.11 -9.95 -19.71
C VAL A 283 -12.22 -9.20 -21.04
N GLU A 284 -13.39 -8.60 -21.36
CA GLU A 284 -13.61 -7.78 -22.55
C GLU A 284 -12.75 -6.50 -22.58
N LEU A 285 -12.28 -5.99 -21.43
CA LEU A 285 -11.37 -4.85 -21.38
C LEU A 285 -9.99 -5.17 -21.97
N GLY A 286 -9.72 -6.44 -22.21
CA GLY A 286 -8.48 -6.93 -22.78
C GLY A 286 -7.51 -7.43 -21.73
N VAL A 287 -7.04 -8.66 -21.95
CA VAL A 287 -6.09 -9.32 -21.07
C VAL A 287 -4.66 -9.04 -21.50
N ALA A 288 -3.76 -8.84 -20.54
CA ALA A 288 -2.35 -8.58 -20.80
C ALA A 288 -1.48 -9.07 -19.62
N GLY A 289 -0.19 -9.17 -19.81
CA GLY A 289 0.76 -9.48 -18.74
C GLY A 289 0.49 -10.80 -18.04
N PHE A 290 0.55 -10.76 -16.71
CA PHE A 290 0.38 -11.91 -15.83
C PHE A 290 -0.85 -11.69 -14.93
N PRO A 291 -2.05 -12.08 -15.36
CA PRO A 291 -3.26 -11.91 -14.55
C PRO A 291 -3.12 -12.51 -13.17
N THR A 292 -3.48 -11.73 -12.15
CA THR A 292 -3.41 -12.16 -10.75
C THR A 292 -4.67 -11.80 -9.97
N ILE A 293 -4.92 -12.56 -8.92
CA ILE A 293 -5.88 -12.24 -7.89
C ILE A 293 -5.18 -12.21 -6.53
N VAL A 294 -5.40 -11.15 -5.79
CA VAL A 294 -4.93 -11.01 -4.41
C VAL A 294 -6.15 -11.02 -3.50
N LEU A 295 -6.18 -11.93 -2.55
CA LEU A 295 -7.10 -11.90 -1.41
C LEU A 295 -6.33 -11.44 -0.18
N ALA A 296 -6.90 -10.49 0.54
CA ALA A 296 -6.37 -10.00 1.81
C ALA A 296 -7.41 -10.19 2.91
N ARG A 297 -7.09 -10.94 3.96
CA ARG A 297 -7.82 -10.85 5.23
C ARG A 297 -7.30 -9.66 5.99
N VAL A 298 -8.19 -8.77 6.44
CA VAL A 298 -7.84 -7.49 7.03
C VAL A 298 -8.66 -7.25 8.30
N ALA A 299 -7.98 -6.86 9.38
CA ALA A 299 -8.59 -6.22 10.54
C ALA A 299 -8.07 -4.80 10.64
N THR A 300 -8.98 -3.83 10.79
CA THR A 300 -8.64 -2.41 10.83
C THR A 300 -9.11 -1.80 12.13
N GLY A 301 -8.23 -1.07 12.79
CA GLY A 301 -8.54 -0.28 13.97
C GLY A 301 -8.29 1.20 13.73
N ASN A 302 -9.26 2.01 14.10
CA ASN A 302 -9.19 3.46 14.04
C ASN A 302 -8.71 4.03 15.37
N ALA A 303 -8.38 5.31 15.39
CA ALA A 303 -7.93 6.00 16.58
C ALA A 303 -9.00 6.03 17.68
N VAL A 304 -8.54 5.79 18.91
CA VAL A 304 -9.34 5.88 20.14
C VAL A 304 -8.74 6.99 20.98
N GLY A 305 -9.51 8.01 21.28
CA GLY A 305 -9.05 9.17 22.07
C GLY A 305 -8.01 10.01 21.30
N GLY A 306 -8.15 11.24 21.17
CA GLY A 306 -7.40 12.08 20.23
C GLY A 306 -8.21 12.30 18.97
N GLU A 307 -7.68 13.09 18.05
CA GLU A 307 -8.37 13.48 16.84
C GLU A 307 -7.49 13.31 15.59
N PRO A 308 -6.90 12.10 15.29
CA PRO A 308 -6.30 11.91 13.98
C PRO A 308 -7.41 11.85 12.95
N ALA A 309 -7.19 12.40 11.77
CA ALA A 309 -8.20 12.44 10.74
C ALA A 309 -8.44 11.03 10.17
N ASP A 310 -7.39 10.36 9.74
CA ASP A 310 -7.46 9.03 9.12
C ASP A 310 -6.14 8.28 9.29
N VAL A 311 -5.85 7.88 10.52
CA VAL A 311 -4.70 7.02 10.84
C VAL A 311 -5.19 5.69 11.37
N GLN A 312 -4.77 4.59 10.80
CA GLN A 312 -5.26 3.25 11.06
C GLN A 312 -4.16 2.31 11.53
N LEU A 313 -4.53 1.35 12.37
CA LEU A 313 -3.75 0.15 12.65
C LEU A 313 -4.36 -1.01 11.85
N ILE A 314 -3.60 -1.53 10.91
CA ILE A 314 -4.04 -2.59 9.99
C ILE A 314 -3.28 -3.87 10.31
N VAL A 315 -4.01 -4.97 10.44
CA VAL A 315 -3.42 -6.31 10.43
C VAL A 315 -3.89 -7.00 9.17
N ASN A 316 -2.99 -7.48 8.33
CA ASN A 316 -3.35 -8.13 7.09
C ASN A 316 -2.57 -9.42 6.80
N HIS A 317 -3.17 -10.30 6.03
CA HIS A 317 -2.54 -11.43 5.38
C HIS A 317 -2.96 -11.50 3.93
N ASN A 318 -2.03 -11.26 3.02
CA ASN A 318 -2.28 -11.24 1.58
C ASN A 318 -1.85 -12.56 0.96
N VAL A 319 -2.72 -13.12 0.14
CA VAL A 319 -2.44 -14.33 -0.67
C VAL A 319 -2.69 -14.00 -2.12
N GLU A 320 -1.64 -14.09 -2.94
CA GLU A 320 -1.71 -13.87 -4.38
C GLU A 320 -1.74 -15.21 -5.11
N ARG A 321 -2.57 -15.30 -6.17
CA ARG A 321 -2.66 -16.45 -7.06
C ARG A 321 -2.71 -15.99 -8.52
N ALA A 322 -2.12 -16.80 -9.38
CA ALA A 322 -2.24 -16.61 -10.82
C ALA A 322 -3.69 -16.89 -11.28
N ILE A 323 -4.09 -16.17 -12.31
CA ILE A 323 -5.36 -16.37 -12.99
C ILE A 323 -5.10 -17.00 -14.35
N GLU A 324 -5.78 -18.11 -14.61
CA GLU A 324 -5.82 -18.76 -15.91
C GLU A 324 -7.01 -18.23 -16.73
N ILE A 325 -6.77 -17.84 -17.97
CA ILE A 325 -7.78 -17.38 -18.92
C ILE A 325 -7.60 -18.16 -20.19
N ASP A 326 -8.66 -18.77 -20.70
CA ASP A 326 -8.60 -19.60 -21.91
C ASP A 326 -8.09 -18.79 -23.11
N GLY A 327 -7.06 -19.32 -23.79
CA GLY A 327 -6.43 -18.67 -24.94
C GLY A 327 -5.37 -17.63 -24.60
N LEU A 328 -5.13 -17.33 -23.33
CA LEU A 328 -4.04 -16.47 -22.90
C LEU A 328 -2.79 -17.30 -22.56
N VAL A 329 -1.67 -16.92 -23.15
CA VAL A 329 -0.34 -17.39 -22.73
C VAL A 329 0.49 -16.16 -22.39
N SER A 330 0.80 -16.00 -21.12
CA SER A 330 1.69 -14.92 -20.64
C SER A 330 3.15 -15.26 -20.94
N CYS A 331 3.96 -14.25 -21.22
CA CYS A 331 5.38 -14.42 -21.52
C CYS A 331 6.20 -13.23 -21.02
N SER A 332 7.45 -13.49 -20.67
CA SER A 332 8.48 -12.46 -20.48
C SER A 332 9.42 -12.39 -21.69
N GLU A 333 9.56 -13.51 -22.43
CA GLU A 333 10.41 -13.65 -23.60
C GLU A 333 9.74 -14.58 -24.64
N SER A 334 10.09 -14.41 -25.92
CA SER A 334 9.47 -15.19 -27.02
C SER A 334 9.70 -16.70 -26.91
N GLN A 335 10.78 -17.14 -26.27
CA GLN A 335 11.02 -18.57 -26.02
C GLN A 335 9.98 -19.24 -25.10
N HIS A 336 9.22 -18.46 -24.34
CA HIS A 336 8.12 -18.95 -23.50
C HIS A 336 6.82 -19.14 -24.28
N CYS A 337 6.78 -18.69 -25.53
CA CYS A 337 5.59 -18.79 -26.36
C CYS A 337 5.52 -20.13 -27.11
N PRO A 338 4.30 -20.61 -27.44
CA PRO A 338 4.09 -21.72 -28.34
C PRO A 338 4.77 -21.50 -29.70
N THR A 339 5.10 -22.60 -30.38
CA THR A 339 5.75 -22.54 -31.71
C THR A 339 4.95 -21.67 -32.69
N GLY A 340 5.64 -20.71 -33.29
CA GLY A 340 5.05 -19.78 -34.27
C GLY A 340 4.47 -18.50 -33.65
N GLN A 341 4.53 -18.35 -32.32
CA GLN A 341 4.15 -17.12 -31.62
C GLN A 341 5.37 -16.39 -31.07
N THR A 342 5.21 -15.09 -30.87
CA THR A 342 6.21 -14.22 -30.25
C THR A 342 5.61 -13.47 -29.07
N CYS A 343 6.45 -13.16 -28.07
CA CYS A 343 6.04 -12.37 -26.93
C CYS A 343 5.86 -10.91 -27.34
N GLN A 344 4.68 -10.38 -27.14
CA GLN A 344 4.32 -9.01 -27.48
C GLN A 344 4.70 -8.04 -26.34
N SER A 345 4.64 -6.74 -26.60
CA SER A 345 4.91 -5.70 -25.60
C SER A 345 3.91 -5.69 -24.44
N ASP A 346 2.74 -6.30 -24.62
CA ASP A 346 1.74 -6.50 -23.57
C ASP A 346 1.97 -7.80 -22.78
N LEU A 347 3.12 -8.45 -22.95
CA LEU A 347 3.53 -9.69 -22.30
C LEU A 347 2.59 -10.87 -22.57
N THR A 348 2.01 -10.93 -23.78
CA THR A 348 1.19 -12.04 -24.27
C THR A 348 1.79 -12.65 -25.52
N CYS A 349 1.64 -13.97 -25.70
CA CYS A 349 2.05 -14.67 -26.90
C CYS A 349 1.01 -14.49 -28.03
N LYS A 350 1.45 -14.01 -29.19
CA LYS A 350 0.60 -13.85 -30.39
C LYS A 350 1.37 -14.21 -31.65
#